data_588973ebc3d4cf38919eae9489ea395a
#
_entry.id   588973ebc3d4cf38919eae9489ea395a
#
_cell.length_a   1.000
_cell.length_b   1.000
_cell.length_c   1.000
_cell.angle_alpha   90.00
_cell.angle_beta   90.00
_cell.angle_gamma   90.00
#
_symmetry.space_group_name_H-M   'P 1'
#
loop_
_entity.id
_entity.type
_entity.pdbx_description
1 polymer ?
#
loop_
_entity_poly.entity_id
_entity_poly.type
_entity_poly.pdbx_seq_one_letter_code
_entity_poly.pdbx_strand_id
1 'polypeptide(L)'
;MEQNRNQTPRANRVHIGFFGRRNAGKSSLINAVAGQTISVVSPVCGTTTDTVEKAMELLPIGAVVLIDTPGLDDTGTLGELRVQQARRAFSHTDLAVLVIDASTGMTEADRTILQQLEQQQIPVLQVWNKCDIADRVPETGIAVSARTGQGIQMLKEQLGKLYQQHAEKQPPSSLFGSLLRPEDVVLLVTPIDESAPKGRMILPQVQAIREILD
;
A
#
# COMPACT_ATOMS: atom_id res chain seq x y z
N MET A 1 -30.38 8.10 -3.32
CA MET A 1 -28.90 8.04 -3.09
C MET A 1 -28.59 6.63 -2.57
N GLU A 2 -28.22 5.75 -3.48
CA GLU A 2 -27.78 4.38 -3.12
C GLU A 2 -26.36 4.45 -2.59
N GLN A 3 -26.23 4.37 -1.28
CA GLN A 3 -24.92 4.16 -0.65
C GLN A 3 -24.48 2.73 -0.99
N ASN A 4 -23.38 2.65 -1.73
CA ASN A 4 -22.73 1.43 -2.19
C ASN A 4 -22.33 0.57 -0.96
N ARG A 5 -23.14 -0.42 -0.63
CA ARG A 5 -23.08 -1.26 0.59
C ARG A 5 -21.90 -2.25 0.60
N ASN A 6 -21.08 -2.29 -0.47
CA ASN A 6 -20.01 -3.28 -0.67
C ASN A 6 -18.59 -2.70 -0.60
N GLN A 7 -18.37 -1.53 -0.01
CA GLN A 7 -17.02 -1.00 0.11
C GLN A 7 -16.33 -1.57 1.35
N THR A 8 -15.25 -2.32 1.13
CA THR A 8 -14.33 -2.73 2.20
C THR A 8 -13.87 -1.49 2.97
N PRO A 9 -13.99 -1.44 4.31
CA PRO A 9 -13.52 -0.32 5.09
C PRO A 9 -12.04 -0.04 4.84
N ARG A 10 -11.63 1.24 4.94
CA ARG A 10 -10.25 1.68 4.66
C ARG A 10 -9.22 0.91 5.49
N ALA A 11 -9.52 0.63 6.74
CA ALA A 11 -8.66 -0.11 7.67
C ALA A 11 -8.37 -1.56 7.25
N ASN A 12 -9.18 -2.15 6.36
CA ASN A 12 -9.03 -3.53 5.89
C ASN A 12 -8.47 -3.62 4.47
N ARG A 13 -7.98 -2.51 3.91
CA ARG A 13 -7.37 -2.48 2.59
C ARG A 13 -5.87 -2.62 2.71
N VAL A 14 -5.26 -3.33 1.77
CA VAL A 14 -3.81 -3.42 1.68
C VAL A 14 -3.25 -2.10 1.14
N HIS A 15 -2.34 -1.49 1.89
CA HIS A 15 -1.70 -0.23 1.52
C HIS A 15 -0.41 -0.50 0.75
N ILE A 16 -0.37 -0.07 -0.51
CA ILE A 16 0.79 -0.25 -1.39
C ILE A 16 1.45 1.11 -1.62
N GLY A 17 2.62 1.32 -1.00
CA GLY A 17 3.39 2.55 -1.13
C GLY A 17 4.33 2.53 -2.34
N PHE A 18 4.31 3.60 -3.15
CA PHE A 18 5.22 3.79 -4.27
C PHE A 18 6.31 4.78 -3.89
N PHE A 19 7.54 4.28 -3.77
CA PHE A 19 8.72 5.01 -3.34
C PHE A 19 9.72 5.17 -4.49
N GLY A 20 10.63 6.13 -4.37
CA GLY A 20 11.65 6.38 -5.37
C GLY A 20 11.92 7.88 -5.56
N ARG A 21 12.94 8.19 -6.36
CA ARG A 21 13.35 9.56 -6.65
C ARG A 21 12.25 10.40 -7.31
N ARG A 22 12.46 11.69 -7.30
CA ARG A 22 11.69 12.62 -8.15
C ARG A 22 11.86 12.20 -9.62
N ASN A 23 10.81 12.30 -10.40
CA ASN A 23 10.78 11.96 -11.83
C ASN A 23 11.06 10.47 -12.18
N ALA A 24 11.15 9.56 -11.23
CA ALA A 24 11.19 8.12 -11.50
C ALA A 24 9.89 7.58 -12.13
N GLY A 25 8.81 8.39 -12.08
CA GLY A 25 7.52 8.07 -12.71
C GLY A 25 6.54 7.35 -11.79
N LYS A 26 6.64 7.56 -10.46
CA LYS A 26 5.73 6.97 -9.46
C LYS A 26 4.26 7.23 -9.77
N SER A 27 3.88 8.51 -9.88
CA SER A 27 2.50 8.92 -10.17
C SER A 27 1.99 8.38 -11.51
N SER A 28 2.87 8.35 -12.54
CA SER A 28 2.54 7.78 -13.84
C SER A 28 2.32 6.27 -13.75
N LEU A 29 3.15 5.57 -12.95
CA LEU A 29 3.03 4.13 -12.73
C LEU A 29 1.75 3.80 -11.95
N ILE A 30 1.43 4.56 -10.90
CA ILE A 30 0.16 4.45 -10.17
C ILE A 30 -1.03 4.62 -11.10
N ASN A 31 -0.98 5.62 -12.00
CA ASN A 31 -2.04 5.83 -12.99
C ASN A 31 -2.15 4.66 -13.98
N ALA A 32 -1.03 4.12 -14.44
CA ALA A 32 -1.04 2.98 -15.35
C ALA A 32 -1.59 1.71 -14.67
N VAL A 33 -1.25 1.48 -13.40
CA VAL A 33 -1.80 0.37 -12.60
C VAL A 33 -3.30 0.56 -12.37
N ALA A 34 -3.74 1.78 -12.01
CA ALA A 34 -5.15 2.08 -11.76
C ALA A 34 -5.98 2.14 -13.04
N GLY A 35 -5.46 2.70 -14.14
CA GLY A 35 -6.21 2.90 -15.39
C GLY A 35 -6.56 1.62 -16.15
N GLN A 36 -5.90 0.51 -15.85
CA GLN A 36 -6.22 -0.81 -16.41
C GLN A 36 -7.29 -1.57 -15.59
N THR A 37 -7.77 -0.99 -14.49
CA THR A 37 -8.73 -1.63 -13.60
C THR A 37 -10.06 -0.86 -13.63
N ILE A 38 -11.15 -1.52 -14.00
CA ILE A 38 -12.47 -0.93 -14.29
C ILE A 38 -13.27 -0.57 -13.01
N SER A 39 -12.64 -0.22 -11.91
CA SER A 39 -13.37 0.23 -10.72
C SER A 39 -12.62 1.37 -10.06
N VAL A 40 -12.91 2.57 -10.54
CA VAL A 40 -12.41 3.81 -9.92
C VAL A 40 -13.25 4.09 -8.69
N VAL A 41 -12.70 3.89 -7.51
CA VAL A 41 -13.23 4.48 -6.29
C VAL A 41 -12.60 5.86 -6.13
N SER A 42 -13.46 6.86 -5.94
CA SER A 42 -13.24 8.29 -5.82
C SER A 42 -11.87 8.72 -5.27
N PRO A 43 -11.22 9.76 -5.83
CA PRO A 43 -10.05 10.39 -5.22
C PRO A 43 -10.49 11.07 -3.90
N VAL A 44 -9.96 10.64 -2.78
CA VAL A 44 -10.10 11.36 -1.52
C VAL A 44 -9.05 12.47 -1.52
N CYS A 45 -9.48 13.70 -1.80
CA CYS A 45 -8.66 14.90 -1.63
C CYS A 45 -8.47 15.18 -0.13
N GLY A 46 -7.25 14.99 0.38
CA GLY A 46 -6.77 15.54 1.64
C GLY A 46 -5.99 16.84 1.37
N THR A 47 -5.86 17.66 2.39
CA THR A 47 -5.25 18.99 2.36
C THR A 47 -3.84 19.03 1.75
N THR A 48 -3.45 20.15 1.20
CA THR A 48 -2.37 20.54 0.28
C THR A 48 -0.92 20.04 0.56
N THR A 49 -0.71 19.11 1.48
CA THR A 49 0.60 18.52 1.82
C THR A 49 0.55 16.98 1.88
N ASP A 50 -0.58 16.36 1.55
CA ASP A 50 -0.82 14.94 1.78
C ASP A 50 -0.47 14.07 0.58
N THR A 51 0.06 12.89 0.86
CA THR A 51 0.24 11.79 -0.08
C THR A 51 -1.07 11.52 -0.82
N VAL A 52 -1.01 11.44 -2.15
CA VAL A 52 -2.19 11.13 -2.96
C VAL A 52 -2.49 9.65 -2.83
N GLU A 53 -3.66 9.33 -2.32
CA GLU A 53 -4.13 7.96 -2.15
C GLU A 53 -5.19 7.60 -3.19
N LYS A 54 -5.06 6.44 -3.81
CA LYS A 54 -6.04 5.88 -4.73
C LYS A 54 -6.53 4.52 -4.23
N ALA A 55 -7.80 4.45 -3.87
CA ALA A 55 -8.44 3.20 -3.51
C ALA A 55 -8.93 2.47 -4.77
N MET A 56 -8.62 1.18 -4.89
CA MET A 56 -9.03 0.35 -6.03
C MET A 56 -9.11 -1.12 -5.63
N GLU A 57 -9.59 -1.95 -6.54
CA GLU A 57 -9.49 -3.40 -6.44
C GLU A 57 -8.34 -3.89 -7.32
N LEU A 58 -7.42 -4.66 -6.75
CA LEU A 58 -6.26 -5.23 -7.43
C LEU A 58 -6.26 -6.74 -7.24
N LEU A 59 -6.66 -7.48 -8.27
CA LEU A 59 -6.60 -8.94 -8.23
C LEU A 59 -5.15 -9.44 -8.34
N PRO A 60 -4.73 -10.45 -7.56
CA PRO A 60 -5.53 -11.26 -6.64
C PRO A 60 -5.58 -10.73 -5.18
N ILE A 61 -5.05 -9.55 -4.87
CA ILE A 61 -4.97 -9.01 -3.51
C ILE A 61 -6.37 -8.61 -2.98
N GLY A 62 -7.22 -8.06 -3.84
CA GLY A 62 -8.53 -7.52 -3.48
C GLY A 62 -8.51 -5.99 -3.31
N ALA A 63 -9.15 -5.48 -2.26
CA ALA A 63 -9.24 -4.04 -2.00
C ALA A 63 -7.90 -3.47 -1.54
N VAL A 64 -7.34 -2.53 -2.30
CA VAL A 64 -6.04 -1.88 -2.02
C VAL A 64 -6.16 -0.36 -1.98
N VAL A 65 -5.17 0.28 -1.35
CA VAL A 65 -4.91 1.72 -1.43
C VAL A 65 -3.52 1.91 -2.01
N LEU A 66 -3.40 2.56 -3.16
CA LEU A 66 -2.12 2.96 -3.73
C LEU A 66 -1.74 4.32 -3.16
N ILE A 67 -0.54 4.43 -2.59
CA ILE A 67 -0.03 5.63 -1.95
C ILE A 67 1.08 6.21 -2.82
N ASP A 68 0.87 7.43 -3.35
CA ASP A 68 1.91 8.18 -4.07
C ASP A 68 2.74 8.98 -3.07
N THR A 69 4.02 8.66 -2.95
CA THR A 69 4.91 9.35 -2.04
C THR A 69 5.69 10.45 -2.75
N PRO A 70 5.99 11.59 -2.09
CA PRO A 70 6.88 12.60 -2.66
C PRO A 70 8.27 12.01 -2.91
N GLY A 71 9.00 12.52 -3.91
CA GLY A 71 10.40 12.12 -4.16
C GLY A 71 11.31 12.44 -2.97
N LEU A 72 12.17 11.50 -2.59
CA LEU A 72 12.98 11.55 -1.36
C LEU A 72 14.40 12.10 -1.58
N ASP A 73 14.69 12.67 -2.74
CA ASP A 73 16.02 13.06 -3.23
C ASP A 73 16.38 14.54 -3.10
N ASP A 74 15.53 15.36 -2.43
CA ASP A 74 15.82 16.79 -2.27
C ASP A 74 16.64 17.07 -1.00
N THR A 75 17.83 17.64 -1.19
CA THR A 75 18.71 18.22 -0.17
C THR A 75 18.30 19.68 0.11
N GLY A 76 17.99 20.02 1.37
CA GLY A 76 17.69 21.40 1.79
C GLY A 76 16.83 21.45 3.06
N THR A 77 16.47 22.65 3.52
CA THR A 77 15.61 22.88 4.72
C THR A 77 14.22 22.23 4.64
N LEU A 78 13.76 21.87 3.45
CA LEU A 78 12.60 21.01 3.20
C LEU A 78 12.89 19.51 3.43
N GLY A 79 14.15 19.10 3.58
CA GLY A 79 14.55 17.71 3.72
C GLY A 79 14.00 17.05 4.98
N GLU A 80 14.00 17.74 6.12
CA GLU A 80 13.48 17.19 7.39
C GLU A 80 11.97 16.92 7.34
N LEU A 81 11.19 17.83 6.74
CA LEU A 81 9.75 17.65 6.56
C LEU A 81 9.45 16.46 5.63
N ARG A 82 10.25 16.26 4.59
CA ARG A 82 10.11 15.14 3.64
C ARG A 82 10.53 13.80 4.26
N VAL A 83 11.57 13.80 5.08
CA VAL A 83 11.95 12.61 5.86
C VAL A 83 10.84 12.22 6.83
N GLN A 84 10.19 13.19 7.47
CA GLN A 84 9.02 12.91 8.31
C GLN A 84 7.82 12.40 7.50
N GLN A 85 7.56 12.96 6.32
CA GLN A 85 6.51 12.47 5.43
C GLN A 85 6.79 11.06 4.91
N ALA A 86 8.05 10.78 4.57
CA ALA A 86 8.49 9.44 4.19
C ALA A 86 8.29 8.43 5.32
N ARG A 87 8.69 8.78 6.55
CA ARG A 87 8.48 7.93 7.72
C ARG A 87 7.00 7.66 7.98
N ARG A 88 6.13 8.66 7.80
CA ARG A 88 4.67 8.47 7.88
C ARG A 88 4.16 7.55 6.78
N ALA A 89 4.66 7.71 5.54
CA ALA A 89 4.29 6.83 4.44
C ALA A 89 4.71 5.39 4.71
N PHE A 90 5.92 5.17 5.25
CA PHE A 90 6.37 3.82 5.63
C PHE A 90 5.47 3.17 6.68
N SER A 91 5.07 3.91 7.73
CA SER A 91 4.23 3.36 8.82
C SER A 91 2.82 2.96 8.38
N HIS A 92 2.37 3.39 7.21
CA HIS A 92 1.07 3.08 6.63
C HIS A 92 1.18 2.21 5.37
N THR A 93 2.32 1.55 5.16
CA THR A 93 2.57 0.74 3.97
C THR A 93 2.72 -0.72 4.34
N ASP A 94 1.86 -1.57 3.78
CA ASP A 94 1.93 -3.03 3.94
C ASP A 94 2.88 -3.65 2.90
N LEU A 95 2.92 -3.11 1.68
CA LEU A 95 3.79 -3.51 0.58
C LEU A 95 4.41 -2.27 -0.07
N ALA A 96 5.68 -2.31 -0.41
CA ALA A 96 6.38 -1.22 -1.08
C ALA A 96 6.73 -1.57 -2.53
N VAL A 97 6.59 -0.58 -3.41
CA VAL A 97 7.10 -0.59 -4.78
C VAL A 97 8.21 0.46 -4.87
N LEU A 98 9.45 0.01 -5.02
CA LEU A 98 10.57 0.92 -5.28
C LEU A 98 10.68 1.16 -6.78
N VAL A 99 10.31 2.36 -7.21
CA VAL A 99 10.30 2.77 -8.62
C VAL A 99 11.64 3.40 -8.98
N ILE A 100 12.39 2.71 -9.83
CA ILE A 100 13.72 3.10 -10.31
C ILE A 100 13.61 3.51 -11.78
N ASP A 101 14.24 4.61 -12.16
CA ASP A 101 14.34 5.01 -13.56
C ASP A 101 15.36 4.14 -14.29
N ALA A 102 14.90 3.28 -15.19
CA ALA A 102 15.76 2.34 -15.93
C ALA A 102 16.80 3.04 -16.81
N SER A 103 16.52 4.27 -17.27
CA SER A 103 17.47 5.03 -18.11
C SER A 103 18.68 5.57 -17.35
N THR A 104 18.54 5.79 -16.03
CA THR A 104 19.63 6.30 -15.17
C THR A 104 20.20 5.23 -14.25
N GLY A 105 19.52 4.10 -14.10
CA GLY A 105 19.91 3.04 -13.19
C GLY A 105 19.64 3.36 -11.71
N MET A 106 20.01 2.41 -10.86
CA MET A 106 19.88 2.56 -9.40
C MET A 106 20.93 3.53 -8.85
N THR A 107 20.46 4.55 -8.16
CA THR A 107 21.31 5.57 -7.54
C THR A 107 21.47 5.34 -6.04
N GLU A 108 22.33 6.14 -5.40
CA GLU A 108 22.54 6.10 -3.95
C GLU A 108 21.25 6.42 -3.17
N ALA A 109 20.46 7.36 -3.67
CA ALA A 109 19.16 7.68 -3.07
C ALA A 109 18.19 6.50 -3.13
N ASP A 110 18.15 5.76 -4.25
CA ASP A 110 17.29 4.57 -4.38
C ASP A 110 17.75 3.46 -3.42
N ARG A 111 19.08 3.28 -3.24
CA ARG A 111 19.63 2.32 -2.26
C ARG A 111 19.27 2.69 -0.82
N THR A 112 19.34 3.99 -0.49
CA THR A 112 18.96 4.49 0.84
C THR A 112 17.49 4.20 1.14
N ILE A 113 16.60 4.43 0.17
CA ILE A 113 15.18 4.13 0.32
C ILE A 113 14.98 2.61 0.53
N LEU A 114 15.66 1.79 -0.27
CA LEU A 114 15.58 0.33 -0.16
C LEU A 114 16.00 -0.14 1.24
N GLN A 115 17.15 0.33 1.74
CA GLN A 115 17.64 0.00 3.08
C GLN A 115 16.65 0.41 4.18
N GLN A 116 16.02 1.59 4.07
CA GLN A 116 15.03 2.03 5.04
C GLN A 116 13.77 1.14 5.05
N LEU A 117 13.31 0.71 3.89
CA LEU A 117 12.17 -0.21 3.76
C LEU A 117 12.50 -1.59 4.35
N GLU A 118 13.70 -2.11 4.08
CA GLU A 118 14.21 -3.37 4.61
C GLU A 118 14.37 -3.32 6.15
N GLN A 119 14.90 -2.23 6.69
CA GLN A 119 15.02 -2.03 8.14
C GLN A 119 13.66 -2.03 8.85
N GLN A 120 12.62 -1.58 8.17
CA GLN A 120 11.24 -1.62 8.68
C GLN A 120 10.52 -2.92 8.36
N GLN A 121 11.21 -3.89 7.75
CA GLN A 121 10.66 -5.20 7.37
C GLN A 121 9.44 -5.10 6.43
N ILE A 122 9.35 -4.02 5.65
CA ILE A 122 8.31 -3.84 4.64
C ILE A 122 8.72 -4.64 3.39
N PRO A 123 7.87 -5.55 2.89
CA PRO A 123 8.17 -6.28 1.65
C PRO A 123 8.29 -5.32 0.48
N VAL A 124 9.40 -5.41 -0.27
CA VAL A 124 9.72 -4.47 -1.36
C VAL A 124 9.77 -5.18 -2.70
N LEU A 125 9.09 -4.60 -3.69
CA LEU A 125 9.21 -4.98 -5.08
C LEU A 125 9.98 -3.89 -5.84
N GLN A 126 11.15 -4.23 -6.42
CA GLN A 126 11.92 -3.32 -7.25
C GLN A 126 11.37 -3.28 -8.67
N VAL A 127 11.09 -2.08 -9.17
CA VAL A 127 10.47 -1.86 -10.48
C VAL A 127 11.28 -0.87 -11.29
N TRP A 128 11.76 -1.32 -12.44
CA TRP A 128 12.51 -0.52 -13.40
C TRP A 128 11.54 0.12 -14.39
N ASN A 129 11.18 1.38 -14.12
CA ASN A 129 10.27 2.13 -14.97
C ASN A 129 11.02 2.81 -16.12
N LYS A 130 10.30 3.19 -17.18
CA LYS A 130 10.82 3.78 -18.42
C LYS A 130 11.70 2.80 -19.23
N CYS A 131 11.39 1.52 -19.16
CA CYS A 131 12.12 0.50 -19.94
C CYS A 131 12.01 0.71 -21.45
N ASP A 132 11.05 1.51 -21.91
CA ASP A 132 10.85 1.87 -23.31
C ASP A 132 11.92 2.82 -23.89
N ILE A 133 12.72 3.47 -23.02
CA ILE A 133 13.79 4.39 -23.41
C ILE A 133 15.15 4.00 -22.81
N ALA A 134 15.23 2.89 -22.09
CA ALA A 134 16.46 2.41 -21.47
C ALA A 134 17.19 1.46 -22.41
N ASP A 135 18.51 1.63 -22.57
CA ASP A 135 19.35 0.75 -23.39
C ASP A 135 19.47 -0.66 -22.80
N ARG A 136 19.46 -0.74 -21.47
CA ARG A 136 19.54 -2.01 -20.72
C ARG A 136 18.67 -1.91 -19.47
N VAL A 137 17.97 -3.00 -19.16
CA VAL A 137 17.26 -3.17 -17.91
C VAL A 137 17.88 -4.34 -17.15
N PRO A 138 18.20 -4.19 -15.85
CA PRO A 138 18.72 -5.30 -15.05
C PRO A 138 17.77 -6.49 -15.03
N GLU A 139 18.33 -7.69 -14.94
CA GLU A 139 17.55 -8.94 -14.83
C GLU A 139 16.84 -9.06 -13.47
N THR A 140 17.32 -8.30 -12.46
CA THR A 140 16.72 -8.25 -11.14
C THR A 140 15.63 -7.20 -11.07
N GLY A 141 14.44 -7.60 -10.64
CA GLY A 141 13.26 -6.72 -10.58
C GLY A 141 12.35 -6.83 -11.81
N ILE A 142 11.40 -5.92 -11.92
CA ILE A 142 10.41 -5.92 -12.98
C ILE A 142 10.61 -4.72 -13.89
N ALA A 143 10.79 -4.97 -15.18
CA ALA A 143 10.83 -3.92 -16.20
C ALA A 143 9.42 -3.47 -16.57
N VAL A 144 9.16 -2.17 -16.46
CA VAL A 144 7.86 -1.58 -16.82
C VAL A 144 8.04 -0.28 -17.61
N SER A 145 7.03 0.08 -18.37
CA SER A 145 6.86 1.41 -18.90
C SER A 145 5.46 1.92 -18.57
N ALA A 146 5.39 2.89 -17.67
CA ALA A 146 4.12 3.54 -17.34
C ALA A 146 3.50 4.26 -18.55
N ARG A 147 4.32 4.63 -19.55
CA ARG A 147 3.90 5.30 -20.77
C ARG A 147 3.24 4.34 -21.76
N THR A 148 3.82 3.18 -21.98
CA THR A 148 3.34 2.22 -23.00
C THR A 148 2.43 1.14 -22.41
N GLY A 149 2.41 0.99 -21.08
CA GLY A 149 1.70 -0.09 -20.39
C GLY A 149 2.47 -1.42 -20.34
N GLN A 150 3.68 -1.46 -20.89
CA GLN A 150 4.52 -2.65 -20.88
C GLN A 150 4.85 -3.06 -19.43
N GLY A 151 4.74 -4.36 -19.12
CA GLY A 151 5.09 -4.94 -17.83
C GLY A 151 4.10 -4.66 -16.69
N ILE A 152 3.05 -3.84 -16.89
CA ILE A 152 2.10 -3.48 -15.83
C ILE A 152 1.32 -4.70 -15.32
N GLN A 153 0.94 -5.62 -16.20
CA GLN A 153 0.24 -6.83 -15.79
C GLN A 153 1.16 -7.74 -14.95
N MET A 154 2.42 -7.88 -15.35
CA MET A 154 3.43 -8.63 -14.58
C MET A 154 3.66 -8.00 -13.19
N LEU A 155 3.70 -6.66 -13.10
CA LEU A 155 3.79 -5.94 -11.83
C LEU A 155 2.63 -6.31 -10.90
N LYS A 156 1.39 -6.31 -11.39
CA LYS A 156 0.20 -6.68 -10.60
C LYS A 156 0.29 -8.13 -10.09
N GLU A 157 0.71 -9.05 -10.94
CA GLU A 157 0.88 -10.47 -10.57
C GLU A 157 1.96 -10.67 -9.50
N GLN A 158 3.08 -9.97 -9.63
CA GLN A 158 4.17 -10.08 -8.66
C GLN A 158 3.80 -9.41 -7.31
N LEU A 159 3.04 -8.32 -7.33
CA LEU A 159 2.46 -7.75 -6.10
C LEU A 159 1.54 -8.75 -5.41
N GLY A 160 0.70 -9.46 -6.18
CA GLY A 160 -0.15 -10.52 -5.64
C GLY A 160 0.64 -11.64 -4.98
N LYS A 161 1.70 -12.13 -5.63
CA LYS A 161 2.58 -13.17 -5.06
C LYS A 161 3.30 -12.69 -3.80
N LEU A 162 3.84 -11.46 -3.82
CA LEU A 162 4.52 -10.88 -2.67
C LEU A 162 3.58 -10.75 -1.46
N TYR A 163 2.34 -10.32 -1.71
CA TYR A 163 1.31 -10.23 -0.68
C TYR A 163 1.00 -11.59 -0.06
N GLN A 164 0.76 -12.62 -0.89
CA GLN A 164 0.48 -13.97 -0.39
C GLN A 164 1.63 -14.53 0.45
N GLN A 165 2.86 -14.40 -0.01
CA GLN A 165 4.06 -14.83 0.73
C GLN A 165 4.22 -14.11 2.06
N HIS A 166 3.81 -12.84 2.13
CA HIS A 166 3.89 -12.05 3.35
C HIS A 166 2.75 -12.38 4.31
N ALA A 167 1.54 -12.54 3.80
CA ALA A 167 0.36 -12.92 4.58
C ALA A 167 0.51 -14.31 5.23
N GLU A 168 1.17 -15.26 4.55
CA GLU A 168 1.47 -16.58 5.11
C GLU A 168 2.47 -16.53 6.28
N LYS A 169 3.36 -15.53 6.29
CA LYS A 169 4.38 -15.34 7.35
C LYS A 169 3.86 -14.56 8.55
N GLN A 170 2.82 -13.78 8.38
CA GLN A 170 2.16 -13.06 9.47
C GLN A 170 0.86 -13.82 9.81
N PRO A 171 0.79 -14.51 10.94
CA PRO A 171 -0.48 -15.03 11.41
C PRO A 171 -1.45 -13.86 11.49
N PRO A 172 -2.75 -14.07 11.19
CA PRO A 172 -3.76 -13.02 11.34
C PRO A 172 -3.56 -12.38 12.71
N SER A 173 -3.42 -11.06 12.74
CA SER A 173 -3.22 -10.33 13.99
C SER A 173 -4.43 -10.59 14.87
N SER A 174 -4.27 -11.53 15.80
CA SER A 174 -5.26 -11.83 16.79
C SER A 174 -5.41 -10.61 17.69
N LEU A 175 -6.61 -10.10 17.88
CA LEU A 175 -6.90 -9.00 18.79
C LEU A 175 -6.64 -9.42 20.23
N PHE A 176 -6.90 -10.67 20.55
CA PHE A 176 -6.82 -11.23 21.90
C PHE A 176 -5.65 -12.20 22.06
N GLY A 177 -5.14 -12.78 20.97
CA GLY A 177 -3.99 -13.68 20.96
C GLY A 177 -4.04 -14.73 22.07
N SER A 178 -2.97 -14.80 22.87
CA SER A 178 -2.87 -15.73 24.00
C SER A 178 -3.57 -15.25 25.28
N LEU A 179 -4.32 -14.14 25.23
CA LEU A 179 -5.02 -13.60 26.41
C LEU A 179 -6.24 -14.43 26.77
N LEU A 180 -6.88 -15.10 25.80
CA LEU A 180 -8.07 -15.91 25.99
C LEU A 180 -7.74 -17.40 26.02
N ARG A 181 -8.46 -18.14 26.84
CA ARG A 181 -8.42 -19.59 26.93
C ARG A 181 -9.80 -20.17 26.66
N PRO A 182 -9.92 -21.39 26.17
CA PRO A 182 -11.21 -22.07 26.09
C PRO A 182 -11.96 -22.02 27.44
N GLU A 183 -13.25 -21.70 27.37
CA GLU A 183 -14.14 -21.54 28.53
C GLU A 183 -13.99 -20.22 29.31
N ASP A 184 -13.14 -19.30 28.89
CA ASP A 184 -13.08 -17.95 29.49
C ASP A 184 -14.40 -17.20 29.21
N VAL A 185 -14.87 -16.44 30.21
CA VAL A 185 -16.00 -15.53 30.05
C VAL A 185 -15.50 -14.17 29.64
N VAL A 186 -15.85 -13.73 28.44
CA VAL A 186 -15.42 -12.43 27.89
C VAL A 186 -16.56 -11.42 27.94
N LEU A 187 -16.31 -10.27 28.60
CA LEU A 187 -17.23 -9.13 28.59
C LEU A 187 -16.73 -8.09 27.58
N LEU A 188 -17.40 -7.96 26.45
CA LEU A 188 -17.08 -6.98 25.44
C LEU A 188 -17.86 -5.68 25.70
N VAL A 189 -17.16 -4.63 26.14
CA VAL A 189 -17.75 -3.30 26.35
C VAL A 189 -17.48 -2.43 25.11
N THR A 190 -18.54 -2.20 24.33
CA THR A 190 -18.42 -1.42 23.10
C THR A 190 -19.12 -0.06 23.28
N PRO A 191 -18.46 1.06 22.92
CA PRO A 191 -19.13 2.36 22.93
C PRO A 191 -20.23 2.38 21.86
N ILE A 192 -21.28 3.16 22.11
CA ILE A 192 -22.28 3.47 21.08
C ILE A 192 -21.63 4.49 20.16
N ASP A 193 -21.36 4.08 18.91
CA ASP A 193 -20.81 4.98 17.90
C ASP A 193 -21.98 5.66 17.16
N GLU A 194 -22.06 7.00 17.27
CA GLU A 194 -23.09 7.80 16.60
C GLU A 194 -23.01 7.70 15.08
N SER A 195 -21.83 7.34 14.52
CA SER A 195 -21.63 7.11 13.11
C SER A 195 -22.10 5.73 12.63
N ALA A 196 -22.35 4.80 13.56
CA ALA A 196 -22.84 3.47 13.22
C ALA A 196 -24.34 3.53 12.87
N PRO A 197 -24.78 2.83 11.82
CA PRO A 197 -26.20 2.69 11.55
C PRO A 197 -26.94 2.07 12.74
N LYS A 198 -28.11 2.61 13.11
CA LYS A 198 -28.88 2.16 14.27
C LYS A 198 -29.02 0.62 14.30
N GLY A 199 -28.59 0.02 15.40
CA GLY A 199 -28.68 -1.43 15.63
C GLY A 199 -27.64 -2.28 14.92
N ARG A 200 -26.55 -1.69 14.38
CA ARG A 200 -25.46 -2.44 13.76
C ARG A 200 -24.16 -2.22 14.51
N MET A 201 -23.39 -3.29 14.66
CA MET A 201 -22.03 -3.22 15.18
C MET A 201 -21.07 -2.77 14.07
N ILE A 202 -20.06 -2.00 14.44
CA ILE A 202 -18.96 -1.64 13.53
C ILE A 202 -18.02 -2.84 13.33
N LEU A 203 -17.28 -2.82 12.22
CA LEU A 203 -16.45 -3.95 11.83
C LEU A 203 -15.47 -4.43 12.91
N PRO A 204 -14.73 -3.56 13.65
CA PRO A 204 -13.85 -4.01 14.73
C PRO A 204 -14.59 -4.79 15.83
N GLN A 205 -15.83 -4.40 16.15
CA GLN A 205 -16.65 -5.10 17.13
C GLN A 205 -17.04 -6.50 16.63
N VAL A 206 -17.41 -6.61 15.35
CA VAL A 206 -17.74 -7.90 14.71
C VAL A 206 -16.52 -8.80 14.64
N GLN A 207 -15.34 -8.25 14.34
CA GLN A 207 -14.08 -9.02 14.33
C GLN A 207 -13.72 -9.54 15.71
N ALA A 208 -13.82 -8.70 16.74
CA ALA A 208 -13.58 -9.10 18.12
C ALA A 208 -14.52 -10.25 18.54
N ILE A 209 -15.81 -10.16 18.23
CA ILE A 209 -16.78 -11.21 18.55
C ILE A 209 -16.43 -12.53 17.83
N ARG A 210 -16.08 -12.46 16.54
CA ARG A 210 -15.71 -13.67 15.78
C ARG A 210 -14.51 -14.36 16.39
N GLU A 211 -13.46 -13.58 16.69
CA GLU A 211 -12.24 -14.14 17.27
C GLU A 211 -12.46 -14.75 18.68
N ILE A 212 -13.43 -14.26 19.46
CA ILE A 212 -13.79 -14.83 20.76
C ILE A 212 -14.57 -16.14 20.59
N LEU A 213 -15.33 -16.29 19.49
CA LEU A 213 -16.21 -17.43 19.26
C LEU A 213 -15.55 -18.57 18.46
N ASP A 214 -14.46 -18.28 17.71
CA ASP A 214 -13.69 -19.26 16.94
C ASP A 214 -12.62 -19.94 17.81
#